data_171de8a33e108a37d017fab745fb96f7
#
_entry.id   171de8a33e108a37d017fab745fb96f7
#
_cell.length_a   1.000
_cell.length_b   1.000
_cell.length_c   1.000
_cell.angle_alpha   90.00
_cell.angle_beta   90.00
_cell.angle_gamma   90.00
#
_symmetry.space_group_name_H-M   'P 1'
#
loop_
_entity.id
_entity.type
_entity.pdbx_description
1 polymer ?
#
loop_
_entity_poly.entity_id
_entity_poly.type
_entity_poly.pdbx_seq_one_letter_code
_entity_poly.pdbx_strand_id
1 'polypeptide(L)'
;MRAADVIQAIGRGFNPDKTYTFFDDDLIMLEIIDLSQTASTSKELLRLKGRIIGKGGKTREIIESLIGVKMSVYGKTVSAIGHPDQILIVRTAMDMLISGATHGAVYSFLEKKKQDLMRSQLDSY
;
A
#
# COMPACT_ATOMS: atom_id res chain seq x y z
N MET A 1 12.98 -5.90 -8.47
CA MET A 1 13.24 -5.66 -7.02
C MET A 1 14.58 -6.28 -6.66
N ARG A 2 15.42 -5.55 -5.93
CA ARG A 2 16.75 -6.02 -5.53
C ARG A 2 16.65 -7.00 -4.36
N ALA A 3 17.69 -7.85 -4.17
CA ALA A 3 17.72 -8.83 -3.09
C ALA A 3 17.57 -8.18 -1.70
N ALA A 4 18.23 -7.04 -1.47
CA ALA A 4 18.13 -6.30 -0.21
C ALA A 4 16.68 -5.84 0.06
N ASP A 5 15.95 -5.44 -0.99
CA ASP A 5 14.55 -5.03 -0.87
C ASP A 5 13.65 -6.22 -0.52
N VAL A 6 13.93 -7.40 -1.07
CA VAL A 6 13.21 -8.64 -0.75
C VAL A 6 13.37 -8.97 0.73
N ILE A 7 14.60 -8.93 1.23
CA ILE A 7 14.90 -9.19 2.65
C ILE A 7 14.17 -8.17 3.54
N GLN A 8 14.20 -6.90 3.18
CA GLN A 8 13.53 -5.85 3.93
C GLN A 8 12.01 -6.04 3.91
N ALA A 9 11.44 -6.42 2.77
CA ALA A 9 10.00 -6.69 2.65
C ALA A 9 9.57 -7.83 3.57
N ILE A 10 10.33 -8.92 3.62
CA ILE A 10 10.06 -10.04 4.53
C ILE A 10 10.10 -9.56 5.98
N GLY A 11 11.08 -8.72 6.34
CA GLY A 11 11.18 -8.10 7.66
C GLY A 11 10.02 -7.16 7.99
N ARG A 12 9.30 -6.67 7.00
CA ARG A 12 8.09 -5.85 7.17
C ARG A 12 6.80 -6.66 7.04
N GLY A 13 6.85 -7.97 7.14
CA GLY A 13 5.67 -8.84 7.25
C GLY A 13 5.16 -9.44 5.95
N PHE A 14 5.85 -9.24 4.83
CA PHE A 14 5.46 -9.88 3.56
C PHE A 14 5.81 -11.36 3.57
N ASN A 15 4.96 -12.16 2.94
CA ASN A 15 5.17 -13.60 2.79
C ASN A 15 6.40 -13.85 1.90
N PRO A 16 7.44 -14.61 2.36
CA PRO A 16 8.63 -14.86 1.57
C PRO A 16 8.34 -15.44 0.18
N ASP A 17 7.46 -16.43 0.09
CA ASP A 17 7.16 -17.10 -1.18
C ASP A 17 6.55 -16.15 -2.20
N LYS A 18 5.67 -15.25 -1.73
CA LYS A 18 5.05 -14.24 -2.60
C LYS A 18 6.00 -13.11 -2.94
N THR A 19 6.89 -12.75 -2.02
CA THR A 19 7.85 -11.65 -2.23
C THR A 19 8.86 -12.02 -3.29
N TYR A 20 9.31 -13.27 -3.34
CA TYR A 20 10.26 -13.73 -4.36
C TYR A 20 9.72 -13.64 -5.79
N THR A 21 8.40 -13.63 -5.98
CA THR A 21 7.82 -13.48 -7.32
C THR A 21 8.12 -12.12 -7.95
N PHE A 22 8.49 -11.12 -7.15
CA PHE A 22 8.83 -9.77 -7.62
C PHE A 22 10.33 -9.55 -7.82
N PHE A 23 11.16 -10.57 -7.53
CA PHE A 23 12.61 -10.44 -7.52
C PHE A 23 13.18 -10.02 -8.87
N ASP A 24 12.63 -10.58 -9.95
CA ASP A 24 13.17 -10.38 -11.32
C ASP A 24 12.62 -9.14 -12.02
N ASP A 25 11.69 -8.40 -11.40
CA ASP A 25 11.13 -7.18 -11.99
C ASP A 25 11.79 -5.96 -11.36
N ASP A 26 12.72 -5.33 -12.12
CA ASP A 26 13.48 -4.18 -11.65
C ASP A 26 12.63 -2.92 -11.45
N LEU A 27 11.44 -2.86 -12.05
CA LEU A 27 10.53 -1.72 -11.91
C LEU A 27 9.71 -1.77 -10.63
N ILE A 28 9.58 -2.96 -10.03
CA ILE A 28 8.83 -3.10 -8.79
C ILE A 28 9.66 -2.59 -7.63
N MET A 29 9.01 -1.80 -6.78
CA MET A 29 9.65 -1.16 -5.63
C MET A 29 8.89 -1.48 -4.34
N LEU A 30 9.62 -1.39 -3.23
CA LEU A 30 9.09 -1.45 -1.88
C LEU A 30 9.02 -0.04 -1.32
N GLU A 31 7.83 0.36 -0.85
CA GLU A 31 7.62 1.60 -0.13
C GLU A 31 7.28 1.29 1.32
N ILE A 32 7.94 1.97 2.26
CA ILE A 32 7.68 1.81 3.69
C ILE A 32 7.25 3.17 4.24
N ILE A 33 6.07 3.23 4.86
CA ILE A 33 5.53 4.42 5.48
C ILE A 33 5.54 4.24 6.99
N ASP A 34 6.25 5.11 7.69
CA ASP A 34 6.36 5.08 9.14
C ASP A 34 5.18 5.84 9.77
N LEU A 35 4.35 5.13 10.51
CA LEU A 35 3.17 5.70 11.17
C LEU A 35 3.51 6.39 12.50
N SER A 36 4.71 6.17 13.05
CA SER A 36 5.10 6.73 14.35
C SER A 36 5.24 8.25 14.32
N GLN A 37 5.43 8.85 13.15
CA GLN A 37 5.51 10.31 13.01
C GLN A 37 4.15 10.97 13.22
N THR A 38 3.06 10.29 12.96
CA THR A 38 1.70 10.81 13.11
C THR A 38 1.04 10.29 14.38
N ALA A 39 1.31 9.05 14.76
CA ALA A 39 0.73 8.40 15.94
C ALA A 39 1.79 8.35 17.06
N SER A 40 1.67 9.24 18.03
CA SER A 40 2.64 9.36 19.13
C SER A 40 2.39 8.39 20.29
N THR A 41 1.19 7.78 20.34
CA THR A 41 0.82 6.82 21.39
C THR A 41 0.45 5.49 20.77
N SER A 42 0.53 4.42 21.57
CA SER A 42 0.12 3.07 21.15
C SER A 42 -1.36 3.03 20.76
N LYS A 43 -2.19 3.80 21.43
CA LYS A 43 -3.63 3.89 21.14
C LYS A 43 -3.88 4.54 19.77
N GLU A 44 -3.19 5.64 19.47
CA GLU A 44 -3.29 6.31 18.18
C GLU A 44 -2.79 5.42 17.06
N LEU A 45 -1.68 4.70 17.30
CA LEU A 45 -1.13 3.76 16.33
C LEU A 45 -2.12 2.65 15.99
N LEU A 46 -2.75 2.05 17.00
CA LEU A 46 -3.76 1.02 16.79
C LEU A 46 -4.95 1.56 16.00
N ARG A 47 -5.36 2.79 16.28
CA ARG A 47 -6.46 3.44 15.55
C ARG A 47 -6.11 3.65 14.09
N LEU A 48 -4.92 4.17 13.79
CA LEU A 48 -4.47 4.36 12.41
C LEU A 48 -4.35 3.03 11.65
N LYS A 49 -3.75 2.03 12.27
CA LYS A 49 -3.66 0.69 11.68
C LYS A 49 -5.04 0.13 11.37
N GLY A 50 -5.99 0.29 12.29
CA GLY A 50 -7.37 -0.14 12.09
C GLY A 50 -8.04 0.55 10.90
N ARG A 51 -7.78 1.84 10.70
CA ARG A 51 -8.31 2.58 9.55
C ARG A 51 -7.72 2.09 8.23
N ILE A 52 -6.41 1.82 8.21
CA ILE A 52 -5.71 1.36 7.01
C ILE A 52 -6.14 -0.06 6.62
N ILE A 53 -6.25 -0.94 7.62
CA ILE A 53 -6.68 -2.33 7.41
C ILE A 53 -8.18 -2.37 7.06
N GLY A 54 -8.98 -1.59 7.78
CA GLY A 54 -10.43 -1.58 7.67
C GLY A 54 -11.07 -2.77 8.36
N LYS A 55 -12.39 -2.71 8.50
CA LYS A 55 -13.16 -3.79 9.14
C LYS A 55 -13.01 -5.08 8.34
N GLY A 56 -12.53 -6.14 9.02
CA GLY A 56 -12.29 -7.43 8.37
C GLY A 56 -11.24 -7.39 7.27
N GLY A 57 -10.34 -6.39 7.28
CA GLY A 57 -9.30 -6.25 6.26
C GLY A 57 -9.79 -5.66 4.95
N LYS A 58 -11.01 -5.13 4.90
CA LYS A 58 -11.66 -4.71 3.66
C LYS A 58 -10.93 -3.56 2.97
N THR A 59 -10.46 -2.55 3.72
CA THR A 59 -9.80 -1.39 3.11
C THR A 59 -8.50 -1.81 2.43
N ARG A 60 -7.67 -2.60 3.11
CA ARG A 60 -6.44 -3.15 2.53
C ARG A 60 -6.73 -3.99 1.29
N GLU A 61 -7.73 -4.86 1.38
CA GLU A 61 -8.12 -5.72 0.25
C GLU A 61 -8.55 -4.90 -0.96
N ILE A 62 -9.34 -3.84 -0.77
CA ILE A 62 -9.77 -2.96 -1.86
C ILE A 62 -8.57 -2.27 -2.50
N ILE A 63 -7.64 -1.74 -1.71
CA ILE A 63 -6.43 -1.12 -2.24
C ILE A 63 -5.62 -2.12 -3.07
N GLU A 64 -5.39 -3.31 -2.52
CA GLU A 64 -4.63 -4.36 -3.22
C GLU A 64 -5.30 -4.76 -4.52
N SER A 65 -6.62 -4.98 -4.52
CA SER A 65 -7.33 -5.47 -5.70
C SER A 65 -7.53 -4.39 -6.76
N LEU A 66 -7.83 -3.14 -6.38
CA LEU A 66 -8.06 -2.07 -7.35
C LEU A 66 -6.76 -1.58 -7.98
N ILE A 67 -5.71 -1.42 -7.21
CA ILE A 67 -4.46 -0.81 -7.67
C ILE A 67 -3.45 -1.87 -8.14
N GLY A 68 -3.54 -3.07 -7.61
CA GLY A 68 -2.66 -4.17 -8.01
C GLY A 68 -1.35 -4.23 -7.24
N VAL A 69 -1.35 -3.72 -6.00
CA VAL A 69 -0.19 -3.76 -5.11
C VAL A 69 -0.37 -4.84 -4.05
N LYS A 70 0.73 -5.20 -3.38
CA LYS A 70 0.70 -5.99 -2.16
C LYS A 70 1.02 -5.09 -0.99
N MET A 71 0.28 -5.24 0.12
CA MET A 71 0.45 -4.41 1.31
C MET A 71 0.68 -5.25 2.55
N SER A 72 1.42 -4.69 3.48
CA SER A 72 1.61 -5.27 4.82
C SER A 72 1.56 -4.16 5.87
N VAL A 73 0.74 -4.35 6.89
CA VAL A 73 0.69 -3.47 8.07
C VAL A 73 1.39 -4.23 9.20
N TYR A 74 2.59 -3.78 9.54
CA TYR A 74 3.44 -4.50 10.49
C TYR A 74 4.12 -3.51 11.44
N GLY A 75 4.01 -3.76 12.74
CA GLY A 75 4.60 -2.88 13.76
C GLY A 75 4.09 -1.46 13.63
N LYS A 76 5.00 -0.50 13.43
CA LYS A 76 4.69 0.92 13.28
C LYS A 76 4.70 1.36 11.82
N THR A 77 4.68 0.42 10.88
CA THR A 77 4.80 0.73 9.45
C THR A 77 3.66 0.12 8.62
N VAL A 78 3.35 0.79 7.54
CA VAL A 78 2.59 0.21 6.43
C VAL A 78 3.51 0.20 5.22
N SER A 79 3.57 -0.95 4.55
CA SER A 79 4.47 -1.16 3.42
C SER A 79 3.68 -1.61 2.21
N ALA A 80 4.16 -1.25 1.01
CA ALA A 80 3.52 -1.66 -0.24
C ALA A 80 4.58 -2.06 -1.26
N ILE A 81 4.25 -3.04 -2.07
CA ILE A 81 5.08 -3.51 -3.19
C ILE A 81 4.30 -3.31 -4.47
N GLY A 82 4.88 -2.63 -5.43
CA GLY A 82 4.25 -2.37 -6.72
C GLY A 82 5.14 -1.52 -7.63
N HIS A 83 4.61 -1.18 -8.80
CA HIS A 83 5.26 -0.27 -9.72
C HIS A 83 5.18 1.17 -9.20
N PRO A 84 6.08 2.08 -9.64
CA PRO A 84 6.12 3.46 -9.11
C PRO A 84 4.80 4.22 -9.21
N ASP A 85 4.06 4.09 -10.31
CA ASP A 85 2.78 4.76 -10.50
C ASP A 85 1.72 4.24 -9.52
N GLN A 86 1.72 2.94 -9.26
CA GLN A 86 0.84 2.31 -8.27
C GLN A 86 1.20 2.77 -6.85
N ILE A 87 2.48 2.85 -6.53
CA ILE A 87 2.97 3.28 -5.22
C ILE A 87 2.56 4.73 -4.92
N LEU A 88 2.61 5.63 -5.90
CA LEU A 88 2.15 7.01 -5.74
C LEU A 88 0.68 7.07 -5.33
N ILE A 89 -0.16 6.24 -5.95
CA ILE A 89 -1.58 6.17 -5.62
C ILE A 89 -1.78 5.67 -4.19
N VAL A 90 -1.05 4.62 -3.81
CA VAL A 90 -1.14 4.04 -2.45
C VAL A 90 -0.70 5.08 -1.41
N ARG A 91 0.37 5.83 -1.65
CA ARG A 91 0.82 6.89 -0.75
C ARG A 91 -0.25 7.93 -0.54
N THR A 92 -0.90 8.39 -1.61
CA THR A 92 -1.99 9.35 -1.50
C THR A 92 -3.16 8.79 -0.70
N ALA A 93 -3.53 7.53 -0.96
CA ALA A 93 -4.58 6.86 -0.18
C ALA A 93 -4.23 6.77 1.31
N MET A 94 -2.97 6.45 1.63
CA MET A 94 -2.51 6.42 3.03
C MET A 94 -2.58 7.79 3.67
N ASP A 95 -2.14 8.84 2.99
CA ASP A 95 -2.22 10.21 3.48
C ASP A 95 -3.67 10.62 3.77
N MET A 96 -4.60 10.23 2.89
CA MET A 96 -6.03 10.47 3.09
C MET A 96 -6.54 9.77 4.35
N LEU A 97 -6.21 8.49 4.54
CA LEU A 97 -6.63 7.73 5.71
C LEU A 97 -6.04 8.30 7.00
N ILE A 98 -4.76 8.65 6.98
CA ILE A 98 -4.05 9.22 8.13
C ILE A 98 -4.64 10.59 8.48
N SER A 99 -5.01 11.40 7.49
CA SER A 99 -5.57 12.73 7.68
C SER A 99 -7.04 12.73 8.11
N GLY A 100 -7.70 11.57 8.13
CA GLY A 100 -9.07 11.44 8.60
C GLY A 100 -10.13 11.46 7.51
N ALA A 101 -9.77 11.32 6.24
CA ALA A 101 -10.74 11.17 5.16
C ALA A 101 -11.64 9.95 5.39
N THR A 102 -12.89 10.03 4.96
CA THR A 102 -13.80 8.89 5.07
C THR A 102 -13.33 7.74 4.18
N HIS A 103 -13.65 6.51 4.57
CA HIS A 103 -13.34 5.34 3.73
C HIS A 103 -14.01 5.45 2.35
N GLY A 104 -15.25 5.98 2.29
CA GLY A 104 -15.93 6.22 1.02
C GLY A 104 -15.17 7.16 0.09
N ALA A 105 -14.60 8.24 0.62
CA ALA A 105 -13.77 9.16 -0.17
C ALA A 105 -12.52 8.49 -0.71
N VAL A 106 -11.88 7.65 0.12
CA VAL A 106 -10.70 6.89 -0.30
C VAL A 106 -11.05 5.90 -1.41
N TYR A 107 -12.16 5.19 -1.27
CA TYR A 107 -12.61 4.23 -2.28
C TYR A 107 -12.93 4.91 -3.61
N SER A 108 -13.59 6.07 -3.58
CA SER A 108 -13.85 6.85 -4.79
C SER A 108 -12.57 7.30 -5.48
N PHE A 109 -11.60 7.76 -4.70
CA PHE A 109 -10.28 8.12 -5.20
C PHE A 109 -9.60 6.93 -5.90
N LEU A 110 -9.60 5.76 -5.25
CA LEU A 110 -8.98 4.55 -5.79
C LEU A 110 -9.65 4.08 -7.07
N GLU A 111 -10.98 4.12 -7.13
CA GLU A 111 -11.74 3.77 -8.34
C GLU A 111 -11.35 4.65 -9.53
N LYS A 112 -11.27 5.94 -9.30
CA LYS A 112 -10.86 6.91 -10.33
C LYS A 112 -9.44 6.63 -10.79
N LYS A 113 -8.53 6.35 -9.86
CA LYS A 113 -7.12 6.08 -10.20
C LYS A 113 -6.95 4.76 -10.93
N LYS A 114 -7.76 3.76 -10.59
CA LYS A 114 -7.78 2.51 -11.36
C LYS A 114 -8.13 2.77 -12.83
N GLN A 115 -9.16 3.60 -13.08
CA GLN A 115 -9.54 3.97 -14.45
C GLN A 115 -8.40 4.69 -15.16
N ASP A 116 -7.71 5.60 -14.49
CA ASP A 116 -6.56 6.32 -15.05
C ASP A 116 -5.42 5.36 -15.41
N LEU A 117 -5.13 4.38 -14.55
CA LEU A 117 -4.11 3.35 -14.83
C LEU A 117 -4.48 2.51 -16.04
N MET A 118 -5.73 2.08 -16.13
CA MET A 118 -6.21 1.28 -17.28
C MET A 118 -6.14 2.08 -18.58
N ARG A 119 -6.50 3.35 -18.55
CA ARG A 119 -6.41 4.23 -19.73
C ARG A 119 -4.96 4.40 -20.19
N SER A 120 -4.04 4.61 -19.24
CA SER A 120 -2.61 4.73 -19.54
C SER A 120 -2.07 3.47 -20.21
N GLN A 121 -2.50 2.28 -19.75
CA GLN A 121 -2.10 1.02 -20.38
C GLN A 121 -2.62 0.90 -21.82
N LEU A 122 -3.87 1.29 -22.04
CA LEU A 122 -4.47 1.25 -23.39
C LEU A 122 -3.77 2.22 -24.34
N ASP A 123 -3.41 3.40 -23.86
CA ASP A 123 -2.72 4.41 -24.67
C ASP A 123 -1.27 4.01 -25.01
N SER A 124 -0.72 3.00 -24.32
CA SER A 124 0.64 2.50 -24.56
C SER A 124 0.72 1.54 -25.76
N TYR A 125 -0.40 1.07 -26.26
CA TYR A 125 -0.45 0.15 -27.43
C TYR A 125 -0.67 0.89 -28.76
#